data_e3b76c164b64da50f3a48417a0017e5d
#
_entry.id   e3b76c164b64da50f3a48417a0017e5d
#
_cell.length_a   1.000
_cell.length_b   1.000
_cell.length_c   1.000
_cell.angle_alpha   90.00
_cell.angle_beta   90.00
_cell.angle_gamma   90.00
#
_symmetry.space_group_name_H-M   'P 1'
#
loop_
_entity.id
_entity.type
_entity.pdbx_description
1 polymer ?
#
loop_
_entity_poly.entity_id
_entity_poly.type
_entity_poly.pdbx_seq_one_letter_code
_entity_poly.pdbx_strand_id
1 'polypeptide(L)' 'MKVIFRIEYDTRWGENLCVVLDGAEAERLKLDPVLGMRYADGEWQLMIDLPAGAAFEYRYRVVSDKGETLREEWG' A
#
# COMPACT_ATOMS: atom_id res chain seq x y z
N MET A 1 4.53 -3.80 -15.78
CA MET A 1 3.81 -2.51 -15.81
C MET A 1 4.01 -1.80 -14.49
N LYS A 2 4.39 -0.54 -14.54
CA LYS A 2 4.59 0.25 -13.31
C LYS A 2 3.27 0.83 -12.84
N VAL A 3 2.99 0.66 -11.56
CA VAL A 3 1.79 1.19 -10.92
C VAL A 3 2.22 2.14 -9.81
N ILE A 4 1.62 3.32 -9.80
CA ILE A 4 1.93 4.33 -8.80
C ILE A 4 0.70 4.53 -7.93
N PHE A 5 0.87 4.33 -6.61
CA PHE A 5 -0.14 4.64 -5.62
C PHE A 5 0.20 5.98 -4.98
N ARG A 6 -0.75 6.90 -4.98
CA ARG A 6 -0.56 8.23 -4.40
C ARG A 6 -1.80 8.60 -3.61
N ILE A 7 -1.62 9.05 -2.40
CA ILE A 7 -2.73 9.44 -1.54
C ILE A 7 -2.32 10.59 -0.61
N GLU A 8 -3.16 11.59 -0.52
CA GLU A 8 -3.04 12.62 0.51
C GLU A 8 -3.76 12.11 1.75
N TYR A 9 -3.03 11.94 2.83
CA TYR A 9 -3.58 11.40 4.06
C TYR A 9 -2.80 11.95 5.25
N ASP A 10 -3.52 12.54 6.19
CA ASP A 10 -2.92 13.08 7.39
C ASP A 10 -2.67 11.98 8.40
N THR A 11 -1.40 11.72 8.68
CA THR A 11 -0.99 10.77 9.70
C THR A 11 -0.43 11.53 10.91
N ARG A 12 -0.46 10.86 12.06
CA ARG A 12 0.17 11.37 13.28
C ARG A 12 1.59 10.82 13.39
N TRP A 13 2.35 11.38 14.31
CA TRP A 13 3.66 10.85 14.64
C TRP A 13 3.59 9.35 14.91
N GLY A 14 4.49 8.60 14.32
CA GLY A 14 4.54 7.15 14.49
C GLY A 14 3.54 6.36 13.66
N GLU A 15 2.80 7.03 12.78
CA GLU A 15 1.88 6.37 11.85
C GLU A 15 2.50 6.32 10.45
N ASN A 16 2.37 5.19 9.79
CA ASN A 16 2.84 5.00 8.42
C ASN A 16 1.72 4.41 7.57
N LEU A 17 1.74 4.74 6.29
CA LEU A 17 0.77 4.22 5.35
C LEU A 17 1.36 3.05 4.57
N CYS A 18 0.53 2.03 4.36
CA CYS A 18 0.89 0.87 3.55
C CYS A 18 -0.21 0.58 2.54
N VAL A 19 0.18 -0.03 1.42
CA VAL A 19 -0.77 -0.58 0.47
C VAL A 19 -0.85 -2.08 0.71
N VAL A 20 -2.05 -2.60 0.86
CA VAL A 20 -2.30 -4.03 0.97
C VAL A 20 -2.85 -4.52 -0.35
N LEU A 21 -2.13 -5.43 -0.99
CA LEU A 21 -2.58 -6.08 -2.21
C LEU A 21 -3.33 -7.35 -1.87
N ASP A 22 -4.45 -7.56 -2.53
CA ASP A 22 -5.32 -8.69 -2.26
C ASP A 22 -5.75 -9.33 -3.58
N GLY A 23 -6.27 -10.54 -3.49
CA GLY A 23 -6.77 -11.27 -4.64
C GLY A 23 -5.92 -12.49 -4.99
N ALA A 24 -6.49 -13.36 -5.85
CA ALA A 24 -5.85 -14.61 -6.24
C ALA A 24 -4.54 -14.40 -7.00
N GLU A 25 -4.44 -13.33 -7.77
CA GLU A 25 -3.22 -13.03 -8.53
C GLU A 25 -2.05 -12.70 -7.62
N ALA A 26 -2.30 -11.94 -6.55
CA ALA A 26 -1.25 -11.60 -5.59
C ALA A 26 -0.70 -12.86 -4.91
N GLU A 27 -1.58 -13.78 -4.53
CA GLU A 27 -1.19 -15.08 -3.95
C GLU A 27 -0.42 -15.94 -4.94
N ARG A 28 -0.93 -16.03 -6.16
CA ARG A 28 -0.31 -16.86 -7.21
C ARG A 28 1.11 -16.40 -7.53
N LEU A 29 1.35 -15.10 -7.54
CA LEU A 29 2.65 -14.53 -7.85
C LEU A 29 3.56 -14.41 -6.63
N LYS A 30 3.08 -14.80 -5.45
CA LYS A 30 3.83 -14.74 -4.18
C LYS A 30 4.36 -13.34 -3.89
N LEU A 31 3.57 -12.33 -4.20
CA LEU A 31 3.92 -10.96 -3.90
C LEU A 31 3.75 -10.69 -2.41
N ASP A 32 4.58 -9.79 -1.88
CA ASP A 32 4.41 -9.31 -0.51
C ASP A 32 3.06 -8.59 -0.44
N PRO A 33 2.12 -9.04 0.40
CA PRO A 33 0.80 -8.43 0.45
C PRO A 33 0.78 -7.04 1.09
N VAL A 34 1.80 -6.70 1.88
CA VAL A 34 1.86 -5.42 2.58
C VAL A 34 3.08 -4.64 2.12
N LEU A 35 2.84 -3.50 1.47
CA LEU A 35 3.91 -2.69 0.91
C LEU A 35 3.92 -1.31 1.56
N GLY A 36 5.04 -0.95 2.18
CA GLY A 36 5.20 0.35 2.82
C GLY A 36 5.22 1.48 1.81
N MET A 37 4.51 2.57 2.12
CA MET A 37 4.52 3.77 1.30
C MET A 37 5.56 4.76 1.83
N ARG A 38 5.97 5.68 0.96
CA ARG A 38 6.90 6.73 1.29
C ARG A 38 6.18 8.07 1.32
N TYR A 39 6.43 8.86 2.35
CA TYR A 39 5.89 10.21 2.44
C TYR A 39 6.83 11.18 1.74
N ALA A 40 6.30 11.93 0.79
CA ALA A 40 7.06 12.95 0.06
C ALA A 40 6.10 13.99 -0.50
N ASP A 41 6.48 15.26 -0.42
CA ASP A 41 5.74 16.37 -1.02
C ASP A 41 4.27 16.44 -0.60
N GLY A 42 4.00 16.17 0.68
CA GLY A 42 2.65 16.24 1.23
C GLY A 42 1.75 15.07 0.93
N GLU A 43 2.28 14.01 0.34
CA GLU A 43 1.49 12.81 0.04
C GLU A 43 2.28 11.52 0.27
N TRP A 44 1.54 10.44 0.46
CA TRP A 44 2.13 9.10 0.52
C TRP A 44 2.18 8.51 -0.88
N GLN A 45 3.31 7.91 -1.22
CA GLN A 45 3.57 7.39 -2.56
C GLN A 45 4.18 6.01 -2.50
N LEU A 46 3.83 5.19 -3.49
CA LEU A 46 4.44 3.88 -3.70
C LEU A 46 4.44 3.59 -5.21
N MET A 47 5.60 3.21 -5.72
CA MET A 47 5.72 2.75 -7.10
C MET A 47 6.15 1.28 -7.09
N ILE A 48 5.37 0.43 -7.74
CA ILE A 48 5.67 -1.00 -7.85
C ILE A 48 5.51 -1.45 -9.29
N ASP A 49 6.17 -2.54 -9.62
CA ASP A 49 6.09 -3.16 -10.94
C ASP A 49 5.22 -4.41 -10.83
N LEU A 50 4.13 -4.45 -11.58
CA LEU A 50 3.20 -5.57 -11.60
C LEU A 50 3.13 -6.17 -13.00
N PRO A 51 2.87 -7.49 -13.13
CA PRO A 51 2.68 -8.10 -14.43
C PRO A 51 1.55 -7.47 -15.21
N ALA A 52 1.75 -7.25 -16.51
CA ALA A 52 0.72 -6.72 -17.37
C ALA A 52 -0.46 -7.68 -17.46
N GLY A 53 -1.69 -7.15 -17.40
CA GLY A 53 -2.90 -7.94 -17.47
C GLY A 53 -3.33 -8.59 -16.17
N ALA A 54 -2.56 -8.47 -15.10
CA ALA A 54 -2.94 -8.99 -13.79
C ALA A 54 -3.95 -8.04 -13.13
N ALA A 55 -4.93 -8.58 -12.46
CA ALA A 55 -5.93 -7.82 -11.73
C ALA A 55 -5.68 -7.95 -10.24
N PHE A 56 -5.57 -6.84 -9.56
CA PHE A 56 -5.33 -6.78 -8.12
C PHE A 56 -6.36 -5.90 -7.47
N GLU A 57 -6.78 -6.29 -6.26
CA GLU A 57 -7.51 -5.42 -5.36
C GLU A 57 -6.50 -4.81 -4.40
N TYR A 58 -6.74 -3.58 -3.98
CA TYR A 58 -5.84 -2.93 -3.05
C TYR A 58 -6.63 -2.09 -2.05
N ARG A 59 -6.01 -1.87 -0.90
CA ARG A 59 -6.53 -0.96 0.10
C ARG A 59 -5.36 -0.33 0.85
N TYR A 60 -5.63 0.78 1.50
CA TYR A 60 -4.62 1.45 2.32
C TYR A 60 -4.78 1.02 3.77
N ARG A 61 -3.65 0.89 4.45
CA ARG A 61 -3.62 0.52 5.86
C ARG A 61 -2.70 1.48 6.60
N VAL A 62 -3.16 2.01 7.74
CA VAL A 62 -2.32 2.82 8.62
C VAL A 62 -1.75 1.91 9.70
N VAL A 63 -0.42 1.90 9.81
CA VAL A 63 0.28 1.06 10.79
C VAL A 63 1.13 1.93 11.69
N SER A 64 1.39 1.42 12.91
CA SER A 64 2.31 2.06 13.84
C SER A 64 3.76 1.76 13.47
N ASP A 65 4.70 2.45 14.12
CA ASP A 65 6.14 2.16 13.96
C ASP A 65 6.50 0.73 14.34
N LYS A 66 5.66 0.08 15.13
CA LYS A 66 5.85 -1.32 15.53
C LYS A 66 5.18 -2.30 14.58
N GLY A 67 4.55 -1.82 13.52
CA GLY A 67 3.88 -2.67 12.55
C GLY A 67 2.46 -3.07 12.91
N GLU A 68 1.89 -2.48 13.96
CA GLU A 68 0.51 -2.77 14.33
C GLU A 68 -0.47 -2.03 13.43
N THR A 69 -1.51 -2.73 12.96
CA THR A 69 -2.56 -2.11 12.17
C THR A 69 -3.44 -1.24 13.04
N LEU A 70 -3.48 0.05 12.74
CA LEU A 70 -4.28 1.02 13.48
C LEU A 70 -5.65 1.20 12.87
N ARG A 71 -5.73 1.28 11.54
CA ARG A 71 -6.98 1.36 10.81
C ARG A 71 -6.76 1.02 9.33
N GLU A 72 -7.82 0.68 8.62
CA GLU A 72 -7.78 0.40 7.20
C GLU A 72 -8.69 1.38 6.45
N GLU A 73 -8.20 1.88 5.33
CA GLU A 73 -8.92 2.77 4.45
C GLU A 73 -9.07 2.12 3.08
N TRP A 74 -10.25 2.19 2.50
CA TRP A 74 -10.50 1.64 1.16
C TRP A 74 -10.08 2.65 0.11
N GLY A 75 -9.25 2.20 -0.81
CA GLY A 75 -8.79 3.02 -1.92
C GLY A 75 -9.79 3.21 -3.03
#